data_3ecb2153aee51c40499d388b3f370fba
#
_entry.id   3ecb2153aee51c40499d388b3f370fba
#
_cell.length_a   1.000
_cell.length_b   1.000
_cell.length_c   1.000
_cell.angle_alpha   90.00
_cell.angle_beta   90.00
_cell.angle_gamma   90.00
#
_symmetry.space_group_name_H-M   'P 1'
#
loop_
_entity.id
_entity.type
_entity.pdbx_description
1 polymer ?
#
loop_
_entity_poly.entity_id
_entity_poly.type
_entity_poly.pdbx_seq_one_letter_code
_entity_poly.pdbx_strand_id
1 'polypeptide(L)'
;TEAASEPNDRLAAMMRRSARREEAHVPTSQLRRFTLPDSAPIMRRVMGFLSDQARALIHAGVSRDRICIDPGPGFGKTANEDIVIQRETAKMASLGYPLMCAVSRKRFVGAVSGVTEAAERDAATFGVCLGAIQAGANIVRVHDAAGFAQFLNGYWAVAKPQPRRAFVAVGSNLGHRCDNIRAARDMIAEIPLTCVSNSSKIYESEPAYETRQDAFANAVIEIK
;
A
#
# COMPACT_ATOMS: atom_id res chain seq x y z
N THR A 1 25.74 -37.47 11.94
CA THR A 1 24.32 -37.21 11.63
C THR A 1 23.98 -35.76 11.95
N GLU A 2 24.34 -34.87 11.04
CA GLU A 2 23.86 -33.47 11.07
C GLU A 2 22.46 -33.43 10.48
N ALA A 3 21.51 -33.01 11.30
CA ALA A 3 20.16 -32.77 10.89
C ALA A 3 20.11 -31.54 9.97
N ALA A 4 19.67 -31.72 8.74
CA ALA A 4 19.38 -30.62 7.82
C ALA A 4 18.29 -29.75 8.43
N SER A 5 18.61 -28.48 8.70
CA SER A 5 17.66 -27.48 9.20
C SER A 5 16.58 -27.25 8.13
N GLU A 6 15.33 -27.35 8.51
CA GLU A 6 14.16 -27.19 7.63
C GLU A 6 14.15 -25.77 6.98
N PRO A 7 13.61 -25.63 5.76
CA PRO A 7 13.50 -24.34 5.05
C PRO A 7 12.80 -23.24 5.85
N ASN A 8 11.91 -23.63 6.76
CA ASN A 8 11.18 -22.74 7.68
C ASN A 8 12.11 -22.03 8.69
N ASP A 9 13.20 -22.65 9.10
CA ASP A 9 14.15 -22.05 10.06
C ASP A 9 14.98 -20.92 9.45
N ARG A 10 15.31 -21.02 8.16
CA ARG A 10 16.02 -19.94 7.44
C ARG A 10 15.13 -18.72 7.23
N LEU A 11 13.86 -18.92 6.87
CA LEU A 11 12.90 -17.83 6.73
C LEU A 11 12.62 -17.17 8.08
N ALA A 12 12.42 -17.96 9.13
CA ALA A 12 12.24 -17.46 10.50
C ALA A 12 13.48 -16.73 11.03
N ALA A 13 14.69 -17.17 10.67
CA ALA A 13 15.94 -16.48 11.03
C ALA A 13 16.12 -15.17 10.23
N MET A 14 15.69 -15.14 8.97
CA MET A 14 15.71 -13.95 8.13
C MET A 14 14.68 -12.92 8.60
N MET A 15 13.47 -13.38 8.99
CA MET A 15 12.45 -12.52 9.60
C MET A 15 12.89 -11.99 10.96
N ARG A 16 13.55 -12.80 11.81
CA ARG A 16 14.14 -12.34 13.09
C ARG A 16 15.29 -11.35 12.89
N ARG A 17 16.12 -11.49 11.83
CA ARG A 17 17.13 -10.50 11.48
C ARG A 17 16.53 -9.20 10.95
N SER A 18 15.43 -9.27 10.20
CA SER A 18 14.65 -8.11 9.77
C SER A 18 14.04 -7.40 10.97
N ALA A 19 13.35 -8.13 11.86
CA ALA A 19 12.75 -7.58 13.08
C ALA A 19 13.80 -6.92 14.01
N ARG A 20 14.98 -7.50 14.18
CA ARG A 20 16.07 -6.87 14.98
C ARG A 20 16.67 -5.61 14.34
N ARG A 21 16.54 -5.41 13.02
CA ARG A 21 16.85 -4.13 12.36
C ARG A 21 15.71 -3.10 12.49
N GLU A 22 14.51 -3.54 12.89
CA GLU A 22 13.31 -2.70 12.99
C GLU A 22 13.20 -1.92 14.30
N GLU A 23 14.00 -2.25 15.31
CA GLU A 23 13.99 -1.59 16.63
C GLU A 23 15.01 -0.44 16.74
N ALA A 24 15.27 0.31 15.68
CA ALA A 24 15.81 1.65 15.85
C ALA A 24 14.68 2.56 16.37
N HIS A 25 14.33 2.40 17.65
CA HIS A 25 13.42 3.31 18.34
C HIS A 25 14.10 4.69 18.39
N VAL A 26 13.70 5.57 17.48
CA VAL A 26 14.09 6.98 17.55
C VAL A 26 13.30 7.60 18.71
N PRO A 27 13.96 7.99 19.82
CA PRO A 27 13.27 8.61 20.94
C PRO A 27 12.48 9.81 20.44
N THR A 28 11.19 9.89 20.77
CA THR A 28 10.31 11.02 20.37
C THR A 28 10.86 12.37 20.82
N SER A 29 11.73 12.39 21.84
CA SER A 29 12.46 13.59 22.31
C SER A 29 13.50 14.13 21.29
N GLN A 30 13.96 13.28 20.35
CA GLN A 30 14.89 13.69 19.27
C GLN A 30 14.13 14.19 18.02
N LEU A 31 12.82 13.97 17.93
CA LEU A 31 12.02 14.51 16.87
C LEU A 31 11.78 16.00 17.11
N ARG A 32 12.26 16.84 16.19
CA ARG A 32 12.09 18.28 16.28
C ARG A 32 10.59 18.61 16.27
N ARG A 33 10.09 19.28 17.31
CA ARG A 33 8.70 19.74 17.34
C ARG A 33 8.58 20.94 16.41
N PHE A 34 7.85 20.76 15.33
CA PHE A 34 7.46 21.85 14.47
C PHE A 34 6.35 22.65 15.17
N THR A 35 6.59 23.93 15.44
CA THR A 35 5.66 24.82 16.14
C THR A 35 5.35 26.02 15.27
N LEU A 36 4.30 25.92 14.45
CA LEU A 36 3.62 27.11 13.94
C LEU A 36 2.53 27.53 14.93
N PRO A 37 2.23 28.84 15.03
CA PRO A 37 1.13 29.30 15.87
C PRO A 37 -0.20 28.70 15.40
N ASP A 38 -1.14 28.49 16.34
CA ASP A 38 -2.45 27.90 16.05
C ASP A 38 -3.27 28.75 15.06
N SER A 39 -2.98 30.03 14.96
CA SER A 39 -3.57 30.95 13.97
C SER A 39 -3.10 30.68 12.51
N ALA A 40 -2.04 29.91 12.31
CA ALA A 40 -1.59 29.61 10.95
C ALA A 40 -2.59 28.65 10.24
N PRO A 41 -2.80 28.81 8.93
CA PRO A 41 -3.67 27.94 8.15
C PRO A 41 -3.33 26.46 8.36
N ILE A 42 -4.36 25.62 8.56
CA ILE A 42 -4.16 24.21 8.91
C ILE A 42 -3.23 23.47 7.94
N MET A 43 -3.36 23.70 6.64
CA MET A 43 -2.50 23.03 5.65
C MET A 43 -1.02 23.42 5.81
N ARG A 44 -0.72 24.68 6.15
CA ARG A 44 0.65 25.10 6.41
C ARG A 44 1.23 24.40 7.64
N ARG A 45 0.41 24.27 8.69
CA ARG A 45 0.79 23.56 9.93
C ARG A 45 1.06 22.08 9.65
N VAL A 46 0.15 21.40 8.94
CA VAL A 46 0.25 19.97 8.62
C VAL A 46 1.43 19.70 7.69
N MET A 47 1.53 20.41 6.58
CA MET A 47 2.62 20.24 5.61
C MET A 47 4.00 20.47 6.23
N GLY A 48 4.13 21.53 7.02
CA GLY A 48 5.36 21.81 7.74
C GLY A 48 5.72 20.71 8.71
N PHE A 49 4.76 20.27 9.55
CA PHE A 49 4.97 19.20 10.50
C PHE A 49 5.41 17.90 9.80
N LEU A 50 4.68 17.46 8.78
CA LEU A 50 5.01 16.21 8.05
C LEU A 50 6.39 16.27 7.41
N SER A 51 6.74 17.42 6.79
CA SER A 51 8.05 17.60 6.16
C SER A 51 9.19 17.57 7.18
N ASP A 52 9.01 18.22 8.33
CA ASP A 52 10.04 18.27 9.38
C ASP A 52 10.22 16.92 10.06
N GLN A 53 9.11 16.20 10.34
CA GLN A 53 9.19 14.86 10.94
C GLN A 53 9.86 13.86 9.96
N ALA A 54 9.50 13.89 8.68
CA ALA A 54 10.12 13.03 7.69
C ALA A 54 11.63 13.31 7.55
N ARG A 55 12.04 14.59 7.55
CA ARG A 55 13.45 14.97 7.55
C ARG A 55 14.18 14.49 8.81
N ALA A 56 13.58 14.68 9.97
CA ALA A 56 14.18 14.25 11.24
C ALA A 56 14.40 12.71 11.26
N LEU A 57 13.44 11.93 10.75
CA LEU A 57 13.57 10.47 10.64
C LEU A 57 14.72 10.08 9.68
N ILE A 58 14.84 10.76 8.53
CA ILE A 58 15.93 10.51 7.58
C ILE A 58 17.29 10.83 8.23
N HIS A 59 17.40 11.95 8.94
CA HIS A 59 18.63 12.32 9.67
C HIS A 59 18.96 11.31 10.78
N ALA A 60 17.95 10.67 11.36
CA ALA A 60 18.12 9.59 12.34
C ALA A 60 18.45 8.21 11.69
N GLY A 61 18.62 8.15 10.36
CA GLY A 61 19.03 6.95 9.63
C GLY A 61 17.86 6.09 9.11
N VAL A 62 16.60 6.55 9.22
CA VAL A 62 15.46 5.85 8.61
C VAL A 62 15.48 6.09 7.10
N SER A 63 15.46 5.02 6.32
CA SER A 63 15.39 5.11 4.86
C SER A 63 14.07 5.74 4.40
N ARG A 64 14.12 6.59 3.37
CA ARG A 64 12.96 7.34 2.86
C ARG A 64 11.79 6.44 2.43
N ASP A 65 12.08 5.29 1.85
CA ASP A 65 11.11 4.30 1.40
C ASP A 65 10.37 3.58 2.54
N ARG A 66 10.83 3.75 3.77
CA ARG A 66 10.21 3.21 4.99
C ARG A 66 9.36 4.23 5.74
N ILE A 67 9.20 5.43 5.21
CA ILE A 67 8.42 6.50 5.83
C ILE A 67 7.06 6.57 5.13
N CYS A 68 5.99 6.45 5.93
CA CYS A 68 4.63 6.77 5.54
C CYS A 68 4.16 7.98 6.34
N ILE A 69 3.52 8.94 5.69
CA ILE A 69 3.00 10.14 6.34
C ILE A 69 1.49 10.02 6.59
N ASP A 70 1.04 10.47 7.76
CA ASP A 70 -0.37 10.53 8.15
C ASP A 70 -0.67 11.94 8.69
N PRO A 71 -1.60 12.70 8.09
CA PRO A 71 -1.94 14.06 8.54
C PRO A 71 -2.67 14.10 9.89
N GLY A 72 -3.02 12.95 10.47
CA GLY A 72 -3.62 12.83 11.79
C GLY A 72 -4.98 13.54 11.93
N PRO A 73 -5.98 13.28 11.06
CA PRO A 73 -7.30 13.87 11.24
C PRO A 73 -7.89 13.47 12.60
N GLY A 74 -8.60 14.40 13.24
CA GLY A 74 -9.19 14.22 14.58
C GLY A 74 -8.24 14.39 15.76
N PHE A 75 -6.94 14.60 15.53
CA PHE A 75 -5.97 14.88 16.59
C PHE A 75 -5.77 16.40 16.75
N GLY A 76 -6.43 17.00 17.75
CA GLY A 76 -6.34 18.44 18.02
C GLY A 76 -6.81 19.35 16.90
N LYS A 77 -7.70 18.85 16.04
CA LYS A 77 -8.25 19.56 14.88
C LYS A 77 -9.76 19.70 14.98
N THR A 78 -10.30 20.76 14.45
CA THR A 78 -11.74 20.92 14.28
C THR A 78 -12.24 20.07 13.10
N ALA A 79 -13.55 19.85 13.01
CA ALA A 79 -14.15 19.13 11.89
C ALA A 79 -13.89 19.84 10.55
N ASN A 80 -13.93 21.17 10.53
CA ASN A 80 -13.64 21.97 9.34
C ASN A 80 -12.18 21.83 8.90
N GLU A 81 -11.23 21.84 9.84
CA GLU A 81 -9.82 21.62 9.53
C GLU A 81 -9.59 20.21 8.97
N ASP A 82 -10.23 19.18 9.54
CA ASP A 82 -10.17 17.82 9.02
C ASP A 82 -10.71 17.73 7.59
N ILE A 83 -11.81 18.41 7.28
CA ILE A 83 -12.37 18.49 5.91
C ILE A 83 -11.38 19.16 4.95
N VAL A 84 -10.77 20.28 5.35
CA VAL A 84 -9.77 20.98 4.54
C VAL A 84 -8.58 20.06 4.26
N ILE A 85 -8.08 19.34 5.26
CA ILE A 85 -6.99 18.36 5.10
C ILE A 85 -7.35 17.30 4.07
N GLN A 86 -8.56 16.74 4.12
CA GLN A 86 -8.97 15.72 3.16
C GLN A 86 -9.13 16.28 1.74
N ARG A 87 -9.66 17.49 1.58
CA ARG A 87 -9.75 18.17 0.28
C ARG A 87 -8.39 18.43 -0.36
N GLU A 88 -7.39 18.70 0.46
CA GLU A 88 -6.04 19.06 0.04
C GLU A 88 -5.07 17.84 0.04
N THR A 89 -5.60 16.62 0.01
CA THR A 89 -4.81 15.37 0.00
C THR A 89 -3.74 15.38 -1.09
N ALA A 90 -4.03 15.89 -2.29
CA ALA A 90 -3.07 15.98 -3.38
C ALA A 90 -1.82 16.82 -3.04
N LYS A 91 -1.97 17.89 -2.23
CA LYS A 91 -0.81 18.66 -1.74
C LYS A 91 0.09 17.85 -0.83
N MET A 92 -0.47 17.01 0.04
CA MET A 92 0.31 16.14 0.91
C MET A 92 0.99 15.02 0.11
N ALA A 93 0.29 14.45 -0.87
CA ALA A 93 0.86 13.44 -1.78
C ALA A 93 2.08 13.99 -2.55
N SER A 94 2.10 15.31 -2.88
CA SER A 94 3.24 15.94 -3.56
C SER A 94 4.53 15.99 -2.74
N LEU A 95 4.49 15.69 -1.42
CA LEU A 95 5.69 15.51 -0.61
C LEU A 95 6.51 14.26 -1.01
N GLY A 96 5.93 13.36 -1.81
CA GLY A 96 6.61 12.20 -2.37
C GLY A 96 6.89 11.10 -1.36
N TYR A 97 6.09 11.00 -0.32
CA TYR A 97 6.02 9.87 0.61
C TYR A 97 4.71 9.11 0.42
N PRO A 98 4.65 7.80 0.70
CA PRO A 98 3.37 7.12 0.89
C PRO A 98 2.50 7.89 1.88
N LEU A 99 1.26 8.16 1.49
CA LEU A 99 0.31 8.94 2.27
C LEU A 99 -0.82 8.05 2.76
N MET A 100 -1.04 8.06 4.09
CA MET A 100 -2.13 7.33 4.74
C MET A 100 -3.36 8.20 4.92
N CYS A 101 -4.50 7.68 4.52
CA CYS A 101 -5.82 8.19 4.86
C CYS A 101 -6.40 7.37 6.03
N ALA A 102 -6.46 7.94 7.22
CA ALA A 102 -6.89 7.29 8.46
C ALA A 102 -8.11 8.00 9.07
N VAL A 103 -9.21 8.07 8.32
CA VAL A 103 -10.42 8.85 8.66
C VAL A 103 -11.54 8.02 9.27
N SER A 104 -11.39 6.70 9.32
CA SER A 104 -12.46 5.77 9.64
C SER A 104 -13.20 6.12 10.93
N ARG A 105 -14.51 6.29 10.80
CA ARG A 105 -15.48 6.55 11.87
C ARG A 105 -15.22 7.83 12.70
N LYS A 106 -14.33 8.72 12.22
CA LYS A 106 -13.95 9.93 12.95
C LYS A 106 -15.09 10.94 13.07
N ARG A 107 -15.00 11.86 14.05
CA ARG A 107 -16.08 12.84 14.36
C ARG A 107 -16.46 13.67 13.15
N PHE A 108 -15.52 14.14 12.34
CA PHE A 108 -15.83 14.95 11.18
C PHE A 108 -16.63 14.16 10.12
N VAL A 109 -16.38 12.82 9.98
CA VAL A 109 -17.18 11.94 9.11
C VAL A 109 -18.61 11.89 9.59
N GLY A 110 -18.83 11.77 10.90
CA GLY A 110 -20.16 11.87 11.49
C GLY A 110 -20.81 13.22 11.26
N ALA A 111 -20.05 14.32 11.41
CA ALA A 111 -20.55 15.68 11.20
C ALA A 111 -21.02 15.92 9.74
N VAL A 112 -20.30 15.42 8.74
CA VAL A 112 -20.68 15.60 7.32
C VAL A 112 -21.77 14.65 6.86
N SER A 113 -21.89 13.46 7.47
CA SER A 113 -22.90 12.45 7.12
C SER A 113 -24.20 12.56 7.93
N GLY A 114 -24.18 13.31 9.04
CA GLY A 114 -25.29 13.35 10.00
C GLY A 114 -25.42 12.11 10.86
N VAL A 115 -24.41 11.19 10.84
CA VAL A 115 -24.45 9.93 11.59
C VAL A 115 -23.75 10.08 12.93
N THR A 116 -24.52 9.93 14.02
CA THR A 116 -24.05 10.09 15.39
C THR A 116 -23.20 8.92 15.85
N GLU A 117 -23.68 7.69 15.61
CA GLU A 117 -23.02 6.47 16.05
C GLU A 117 -21.79 6.17 15.20
N ALA A 118 -20.64 5.99 15.86
CA ALA A 118 -19.38 5.81 15.17
C ALA A 118 -19.36 4.54 14.29
N ALA A 119 -19.96 3.45 14.76
CA ALA A 119 -20.01 2.18 14.07
C ALA A 119 -20.83 2.23 12.76
N GLU A 120 -21.74 3.17 12.65
CA GLU A 120 -22.63 3.34 11.47
C GLU A 120 -22.03 4.26 10.40
N ARG A 121 -20.83 4.84 10.61
CA ARG A 121 -20.20 5.80 9.70
C ARG A 121 -19.40 5.16 8.56
N ASP A 122 -19.48 3.84 8.37
CA ASP A 122 -18.61 3.17 7.40
C ASP A 122 -18.89 3.57 5.95
N ALA A 123 -20.17 3.73 5.57
CA ALA A 123 -20.53 4.21 4.23
C ALA A 123 -19.92 5.60 3.93
N ALA A 124 -20.02 6.54 4.85
CA ALA A 124 -19.43 7.87 4.71
C ALA A 124 -17.90 7.83 4.78
N THR A 125 -17.32 6.97 5.63
CA THR A 125 -15.88 6.69 5.67
C THR A 125 -15.36 6.25 4.31
N PHE A 126 -16.05 5.30 3.64
CA PHE A 126 -15.67 4.77 2.33
C PHE A 126 -15.66 5.86 1.26
N GLY A 127 -16.66 6.75 1.28
CA GLY A 127 -16.70 7.91 0.38
C GLY A 127 -15.51 8.86 0.57
N VAL A 128 -15.18 9.20 1.81
CA VAL A 128 -14.00 10.05 2.12
C VAL A 128 -12.71 9.36 1.71
N CYS A 129 -12.56 8.06 1.99
CA CYS A 129 -11.38 7.27 1.60
C CYS A 129 -11.23 7.22 0.08
N LEU A 130 -12.31 7.03 -0.67
CA LEU A 130 -12.28 7.04 -2.14
C LEU A 130 -11.78 8.39 -2.68
N GLY A 131 -12.28 9.50 -2.15
CA GLY A 131 -11.80 10.83 -2.51
C GLY A 131 -10.33 11.02 -2.23
N ALA A 132 -9.83 10.51 -1.09
CA ALA A 132 -8.41 10.55 -0.75
C ALA A 132 -7.56 9.69 -1.70
N ILE A 133 -8.03 8.47 -2.06
CA ILE A 133 -7.36 7.60 -3.05
C ILE A 133 -7.22 8.31 -4.40
N GLN A 134 -8.30 8.92 -4.89
CA GLN A 134 -8.30 9.67 -6.15
C GLN A 134 -7.35 10.86 -6.11
N ALA A 135 -7.15 11.46 -4.94
CA ALA A 135 -6.23 12.57 -4.70
C ALA A 135 -4.79 12.13 -4.38
N GLY A 136 -4.47 10.83 -4.41
CA GLY A 136 -3.11 10.31 -4.29
C GLY A 136 -2.75 9.67 -2.95
N ALA A 137 -3.72 9.38 -2.06
CA ALA A 137 -3.47 8.53 -0.90
C ALA A 137 -3.15 7.09 -1.34
N ASN A 138 -2.11 6.50 -0.74
CA ASN A 138 -1.61 5.17 -1.08
C ASN A 138 -2.09 4.11 -0.10
N ILE A 139 -2.36 4.49 1.13
CA ILE A 139 -2.74 3.60 2.22
C ILE A 139 -4.04 4.11 2.83
N VAL A 140 -4.95 3.20 3.08
CA VAL A 140 -6.21 3.50 3.79
C VAL A 140 -6.30 2.63 5.02
N ARG A 141 -6.59 3.24 6.17
CA ARG A 141 -6.81 2.53 7.43
C ARG A 141 -8.27 2.66 7.85
N VAL A 142 -8.99 1.55 7.80
CA VAL A 142 -10.42 1.47 8.13
C VAL A 142 -10.71 0.41 9.19
N HIS A 143 -11.84 0.53 9.89
CA HIS A 143 -12.30 -0.47 10.85
C HIS A 143 -12.91 -1.67 10.13
N ASP A 144 -13.72 -1.42 9.10
CA ASP A 144 -14.31 -2.47 8.27
C ASP A 144 -13.51 -2.61 6.96
N ALA A 145 -12.46 -3.43 7.02
CA ALA A 145 -11.61 -3.68 5.85
C ALA A 145 -12.32 -4.54 4.80
N ALA A 146 -13.19 -5.46 5.21
CA ALA A 146 -13.92 -6.34 4.29
C ALA A 146 -14.96 -5.55 3.50
N GLY A 147 -15.77 -4.73 4.17
CA GLY A 147 -16.74 -3.85 3.52
C GLY A 147 -16.09 -2.83 2.61
N PHE A 148 -14.93 -2.26 3.02
CA PHE A 148 -14.19 -1.33 2.17
C PHE A 148 -13.63 -2.01 0.91
N ALA A 149 -13.10 -3.23 1.03
CA ALA A 149 -12.64 -4.00 -0.13
C ALA A 149 -13.79 -4.30 -1.09
N GLN A 150 -14.95 -4.71 -0.59
CA GLN A 150 -16.16 -4.91 -1.39
C GLN A 150 -16.60 -3.63 -2.09
N PHE A 151 -16.61 -2.50 -1.39
CA PHE A 151 -16.91 -1.18 -1.95
C PHE A 151 -15.95 -0.82 -3.10
N LEU A 152 -14.63 -1.00 -2.90
CA LEU A 152 -13.63 -0.71 -3.92
C LEU A 152 -13.77 -1.61 -5.13
N ASN A 153 -14.05 -2.91 -4.94
CA ASN A 153 -14.28 -3.84 -6.05
C ASN A 153 -15.47 -3.38 -6.91
N GLY A 154 -16.60 -2.97 -6.29
CA GLY A 154 -17.74 -2.42 -7.00
C GLY A 154 -17.40 -1.13 -7.74
N TYR A 155 -16.68 -0.22 -7.09
CA TYR A 155 -16.24 1.02 -7.70
C TYR A 155 -15.33 0.79 -8.91
N TRP A 156 -14.30 -0.03 -8.75
CA TRP A 156 -13.35 -0.28 -9.84
C TRP A 156 -13.93 -1.07 -11.01
N ALA A 157 -14.97 -1.86 -10.77
CA ALA A 157 -15.68 -2.56 -11.86
C ALA A 157 -16.38 -1.60 -12.84
N VAL A 158 -16.82 -0.44 -12.40
CA VAL A 158 -17.57 0.53 -13.22
C VAL A 158 -16.80 1.83 -13.49
N ALA A 159 -15.88 2.22 -12.61
CA ALA A 159 -15.00 3.33 -12.88
C ALA A 159 -14.09 2.93 -14.04
N LYS A 160 -14.02 3.72 -15.10
CA LYS A 160 -13.12 3.46 -16.23
C LYS A 160 -11.65 3.53 -15.75
N PRO A 161 -11.04 2.45 -15.27
CA PRO A 161 -9.66 2.48 -14.83
C PRO A 161 -8.79 2.77 -16.05
N GLN A 162 -7.78 3.62 -15.86
CA GLN A 162 -6.74 3.75 -16.88
C GLN A 162 -6.04 2.38 -16.98
N PRO A 163 -5.98 1.76 -18.16
CA PRO A 163 -5.30 0.48 -18.32
C PRO A 163 -3.87 0.59 -17.79
N ARG A 164 -3.49 -0.28 -16.87
CA ARG A 164 -2.11 -0.32 -16.35
C ARG A 164 -1.41 -1.52 -16.94
N ARG A 165 -0.24 -1.27 -17.51
CA ARG A 165 0.63 -2.33 -18.01
C ARG A 165 1.30 -3.02 -16.82
N ALA A 166 1.19 -4.35 -16.75
CA ALA A 166 1.92 -5.18 -15.81
C ALA A 166 2.55 -6.38 -16.51
N PHE A 167 3.58 -6.96 -15.89
CA PHE A 167 4.26 -8.13 -16.39
C PHE A 167 4.14 -9.25 -15.36
N VAL A 168 3.66 -10.40 -15.80
CA VAL A 168 3.53 -11.61 -14.99
C VAL A 168 4.58 -12.61 -15.45
N ALA A 169 5.55 -12.92 -14.58
CA ALA A 169 6.49 -14.01 -14.82
C ALA A 169 5.83 -15.33 -14.45
N VAL A 170 5.88 -16.29 -15.36
CA VAL A 170 5.36 -17.64 -15.17
C VAL A 170 6.46 -18.66 -15.41
N GLY A 171 6.50 -19.72 -14.59
CA GLY A 171 7.50 -20.77 -14.69
C GLY A 171 6.92 -22.13 -14.35
N SER A 172 7.41 -23.17 -15.00
CA SER A 172 7.04 -24.56 -14.74
C SER A 172 8.23 -25.50 -14.96
N ASN A 173 8.43 -26.43 -14.02
CA ASN A 173 9.42 -27.50 -14.15
C ASN A 173 8.82 -28.92 -14.00
N LEU A 174 7.49 -29.00 -13.95
CA LEU A 174 6.78 -30.27 -13.81
C LEU A 174 5.97 -30.63 -15.06
N GLY A 175 5.93 -31.90 -15.42
CA GLY A 175 5.11 -32.44 -16.51
C GLY A 175 5.36 -31.77 -17.86
N HIS A 176 4.29 -31.44 -18.56
CA HIS A 176 4.35 -30.73 -19.86
C HIS A 176 4.57 -29.22 -19.66
N ARG A 177 5.78 -28.83 -19.31
CA ARG A 177 6.18 -27.46 -18.90
C ARG A 177 5.66 -26.36 -19.82
N CYS A 178 5.78 -26.54 -21.15
CA CYS A 178 5.32 -25.54 -22.12
C CYS A 178 3.78 -25.41 -22.15
N ASP A 179 3.07 -26.51 -21.94
CA ASP A 179 1.60 -26.50 -21.92
C ASP A 179 1.10 -25.85 -20.62
N ASN A 180 1.79 -26.07 -19.50
CA ASN A 180 1.51 -25.37 -18.24
C ASN A 180 1.66 -23.84 -18.40
N ILE A 181 2.69 -23.36 -19.12
CA ILE A 181 2.87 -21.92 -19.41
C ILE A 181 1.71 -21.40 -20.30
N ARG A 182 1.28 -22.16 -21.30
CA ARG A 182 0.14 -21.78 -22.16
C ARG A 182 -1.15 -21.71 -21.36
N ALA A 183 -1.41 -22.74 -20.55
CA ALA A 183 -2.58 -22.78 -19.68
C ALA A 183 -2.61 -21.60 -18.69
N ALA A 184 -1.47 -21.27 -18.07
CA ALA A 184 -1.35 -20.10 -17.20
C ALA A 184 -1.69 -18.79 -17.92
N ARG A 185 -1.22 -18.62 -19.17
CA ARG A 185 -1.57 -17.46 -20.01
C ARG A 185 -3.08 -17.38 -20.29
N ASP A 186 -3.68 -18.50 -20.61
CA ASP A 186 -5.11 -18.57 -20.93
C ASP A 186 -5.95 -18.28 -19.68
N MET A 187 -5.58 -18.83 -18.52
CA MET A 187 -6.21 -18.50 -17.24
C MET A 187 -6.06 -16.99 -16.87
N ILE A 188 -4.93 -16.36 -17.16
CA ILE A 188 -4.75 -14.93 -16.95
C ILE A 188 -5.69 -14.12 -17.86
N ALA A 189 -5.91 -14.57 -19.08
CA ALA A 189 -6.81 -13.91 -20.03
C ALA A 189 -8.29 -13.99 -19.60
N GLU A 190 -8.66 -14.95 -18.75
CA GLU A 190 -10.01 -15.08 -18.19
C GLU A 190 -10.27 -14.18 -16.98
N ILE A 191 -9.23 -13.53 -16.42
CA ILE A 191 -9.39 -12.61 -15.29
C ILE A 191 -10.20 -11.39 -15.75
N PRO A 192 -11.30 -11.04 -15.07
CA PRO A 192 -12.11 -9.87 -15.44
C PRO A 192 -11.26 -8.60 -15.53
N LEU A 193 -11.54 -7.76 -16.53
CA LEU A 193 -10.88 -6.48 -16.78
C LEU A 193 -9.38 -6.62 -17.08
N THR A 194 -8.92 -7.80 -17.48
CA THR A 194 -7.53 -8.06 -17.84
C THR A 194 -7.45 -8.44 -19.32
N CYS A 195 -6.50 -7.83 -20.01
CA CYS A 195 -6.21 -8.15 -21.41
C CYS A 195 -4.73 -8.58 -21.53
N VAL A 196 -4.49 -9.79 -22.02
CA VAL A 196 -3.16 -10.23 -22.39
C VAL A 196 -2.76 -9.49 -23.67
N SER A 197 -1.82 -8.55 -23.57
CA SER A 197 -1.39 -7.70 -24.69
C SER A 197 -0.20 -8.31 -25.44
N ASN A 198 0.66 -9.06 -24.76
CA ASN A 198 1.83 -9.70 -25.36
C ASN A 198 2.31 -10.88 -24.50
N SER A 199 3.19 -11.69 -25.06
CA SER A 199 3.86 -12.77 -24.34
C SER A 199 5.27 -12.96 -24.92
N SER A 200 6.26 -13.18 -24.06
CA SER A 200 7.60 -13.56 -24.51
C SER A 200 7.58 -14.94 -25.17
N LYS A 201 8.68 -15.30 -25.81
CA LYS A 201 9.00 -16.71 -26.08
C LYS A 201 9.16 -17.46 -24.77
N ILE A 202 9.06 -18.79 -24.82
CA ILE A 202 9.35 -19.65 -23.70
C ILE A 202 10.86 -19.90 -23.68
N TYR A 203 11.49 -19.68 -22.54
CA TYR A 203 12.92 -19.89 -22.30
C TYR A 203 13.12 -21.01 -21.30
N GLU A 204 14.17 -21.81 -21.51
CA GLU A 204 14.59 -22.81 -20.52
C GLU A 204 15.67 -22.21 -19.61
N SER A 205 15.61 -22.53 -18.33
CA SER A 205 16.66 -22.18 -17.37
C SER A 205 16.92 -23.33 -16.39
N GLU A 206 18.17 -23.47 -15.99
CA GLU A 206 18.55 -24.37 -14.92
C GLU A 206 18.01 -23.88 -13.58
N PRO A 207 17.72 -24.79 -12.63
CA PRO A 207 17.30 -24.42 -11.27
C PRO A 207 18.42 -23.69 -10.52
N ALA A 208 18.09 -22.54 -9.90
CA ALA A 208 19.09 -21.66 -9.27
C ALA A 208 19.44 -22.01 -7.81
N TYR A 209 18.52 -22.64 -7.05
CA TYR A 209 18.69 -22.87 -5.62
C TYR A 209 18.72 -24.35 -5.24
N GLU A 210 17.69 -25.10 -5.62
CA GLU A 210 17.63 -26.55 -5.48
C GLU A 210 17.92 -27.15 -6.85
N THR A 211 19.11 -27.72 -6.99
CA THR A 211 19.61 -28.24 -8.28
C THR A 211 19.15 -29.66 -8.61
N ARG A 212 18.48 -30.34 -7.66
CA ARG A 212 17.96 -31.72 -7.84
C ARG A 212 16.54 -31.72 -8.40
N GLN A 213 16.26 -30.88 -9.36
CA GLN A 213 14.98 -30.78 -10.04
C GLN A 213 15.19 -30.48 -11.52
N ASP A 214 14.15 -30.72 -12.33
CA ASP A 214 14.20 -30.49 -13.76
C ASP A 214 14.33 -28.99 -14.09
N ALA A 215 14.91 -28.70 -15.26
CA ALA A 215 15.01 -27.37 -15.81
C ALA A 215 13.63 -26.70 -15.96
N PHE A 216 13.56 -25.41 -15.73
CA PHE A 216 12.34 -24.62 -15.84
C PHE A 216 12.07 -24.14 -17.25
N ALA A 217 10.82 -24.20 -17.70
CA ALA A 217 10.31 -23.39 -18.79
C ALA A 217 9.77 -22.08 -18.19
N ASN A 218 10.18 -20.93 -18.73
CA ASN A 218 9.81 -19.62 -18.21
C ASN A 218 9.29 -18.73 -19.33
N ALA A 219 8.31 -17.89 -19.01
CA ALA A 219 7.83 -16.83 -19.90
C ALA A 219 7.41 -15.60 -19.08
N VAL A 220 7.30 -14.46 -19.77
CA VAL A 220 6.73 -13.23 -19.22
C VAL A 220 5.51 -12.87 -20.07
N ILE A 221 4.40 -12.63 -19.40
CA ILE A 221 3.12 -12.25 -20.00
C ILE A 221 2.86 -10.80 -19.68
N GLU A 222 2.66 -9.97 -20.72
CA GLU A 222 2.26 -8.58 -20.56
C GLU A 222 0.75 -8.49 -20.53
N ILE A 223 0.23 -7.80 -19.51
CA ILE A 223 -1.20 -7.55 -19.33
C ILE A 223 -1.50 -6.07 -19.20
N LYS A 224 -2.71 -5.71 -19.56
CA LYS A 224 -3.30 -4.37 -19.40
C LYS A 224 -4.66 -4.45 -18.77
#